data_db842e1011abc963e6d10a421e3e4772
#
_entry.id   db842e1011abc963e6d10a421e3e4772
#
_cell.length_a   1.000
_cell.length_b   1.000
_cell.length_c   1.000
_cell.angle_alpha   90.00
_cell.angle_beta   90.00
_cell.angle_gamma   90.00
#
_symmetry.space_group_name_H-M   'P 1'
#
loop_
_entity.id
_entity.type
_entity.pdbx_description
1 polymer ?
#
loop_
_entity_poly.entity_id
_entity_poly.type
_entity_poly.pdbx_seq_one_letter_code
_entity_poly.pdbx_strand_id
1 'polypeptide(L)'
;MSHFLCSKCGRRYPADTRQFRCSCGGTFDLDFRSRFPVHEIEKRSHNMWRYREALPIEFDCSIVSMSEGCTALVEEVIGGRSVFIKNDTLFPTGSFKDRGASVLISYAREHSVKSVVEDSSGNAGASLA
;
A
#
# COMPACT_ATOMS: atom_id res chain seq x y z
N MET A 1 -16.32 6.69 1.65
CA MET A 1 -15.71 6.20 2.91
C MET A 1 -15.40 4.73 2.75
N SER A 2 -14.19 4.33 3.08
CA SER A 2 -13.76 2.93 3.10
C SER A 2 -14.31 2.21 4.34
N HIS A 3 -14.45 0.90 4.27
CA HIS A 3 -14.80 0.06 5.42
C HIS A 3 -14.21 -1.34 5.22
N PHE A 4 -14.14 -2.11 6.29
CA PHE A 4 -13.69 -3.49 6.21
C PHE A 4 -14.88 -4.45 6.07
N LEU A 5 -14.68 -5.47 5.26
CA LEU A 5 -15.61 -6.60 5.10
C LEU A 5 -14.92 -7.88 5.60
N CYS A 6 -15.63 -8.66 6.38
CA CYS A 6 -15.15 -9.98 6.72
C CYS A 6 -15.20 -10.90 5.49
N SER A 7 -14.07 -11.46 5.08
CA SER A 7 -13.95 -12.40 3.95
C SER A 7 -14.78 -13.68 4.12
N LYS A 8 -15.14 -14.06 5.37
CA LYS A 8 -15.87 -15.28 5.68
C LYS A 8 -17.39 -15.09 5.83
N CYS A 9 -17.83 -14.02 6.48
CA CYS A 9 -19.26 -13.83 6.81
C CYS A 9 -19.87 -12.53 6.28
N GLY A 10 -19.10 -11.69 5.57
CA GLY A 10 -19.55 -10.44 4.98
C GLY A 10 -19.89 -9.32 5.97
N ARG A 11 -19.64 -9.52 7.29
CA ARG A 11 -19.91 -8.47 8.29
C ARG A 11 -19.04 -7.26 8.02
N ARG A 12 -19.63 -6.07 8.09
CA ARG A 12 -18.97 -4.77 7.93
C ARG A 12 -18.39 -4.27 9.23
N TYR A 13 -17.24 -3.60 9.13
CA TYR A 13 -16.53 -2.94 10.22
C TYR A 13 -16.09 -1.55 9.76
N PRO A 14 -16.08 -0.56 10.66
CA PRO A 14 -15.61 0.77 10.32
C PRO A 14 -14.10 0.76 9.99
N ALA A 15 -13.66 1.74 9.19
CA ALA A 15 -12.26 1.84 8.76
C ALA A 15 -11.28 2.00 9.94
N ASP A 16 -11.71 2.62 11.02
CA ASP A 16 -10.91 2.85 12.25
C ASP A 16 -10.95 1.67 13.25
N THR A 17 -11.54 0.53 12.86
CA THR A 17 -11.60 -0.64 13.75
C THR A 17 -10.21 -1.06 14.23
N ARG A 18 -10.09 -1.41 15.50
CA ARG A 18 -8.87 -1.96 16.10
C ARG A 18 -8.86 -3.49 16.12
N GLN A 19 -9.91 -4.10 15.60
CA GLN A 19 -9.97 -5.55 15.51
C GLN A 19 -9.11 -6.04 14.33
N PHE A 20 -8.29 -7.04 14.56
CA PHE A 20 -7.46 -7.67 13.53
C PHE A 20 -8.17 -8.86 12.84
N ARG A 21 -9.29 -9.33 13.42
CA ARG A 21 -10.13 -10.40 12.88
C ARG A 21 -11.59 -10.18 13.23
N CYS A 22 -12.47 -10.69 12.39
CA CYS A 22 -13.90 -10.78 12.67
C CYS A 22 -14.18 -11.73 13.83
N SER A 23 -15.26 -11.51 14.57
CA SER A 23 -15.75 -12.43 15.62
C SER A 23 -16.02 -13.86 15.13
N CYS A 24 -16.19 -14.08 13.82
CA CYS A 24 -16.28 -15.42 13.24
C CYS A 24 -14.92 -16.04 12.88
N GLY A 25 -13.80 -15.37 13.20
CA GLY A 25 -12.43 -15.79 12.89
C GLY A 25 -11.97 -15.46 11.47
N GLY A 26 -12.80 -14.82 10.62
CA GLY A 26 -12.41 -14.42 9.26
C GLY A 26 -11.48 -13.20 9.27
N THR A 27 -10.68 -13.07 8.22
CA THR A 27 -9.84 -11.90 7.94
C THR A 27 -10.68 -10.76 7.36
N PHE A 28 -10.09 -9.58 7.26
CA PHE A 28 -10.74 -8.41 6.67
C PHE A 28 -10.22 -8.13 5.27
N ASP A 29 -11.14 -7.81 4.37
CA ASP A 29 -10.87 -7.18 3.09
C ASP A 29 -11.28 -5.71 3.18
N LEU A 30 -10.49 -4.81 2.60
CA LEU A 30 -10.81 -3.40 2.57
C LEU A 30 -11.74 -3.11 1.38
N ASP A 31 -12.95 -2.64 1.64
CA ASP A 31 -13.89 -2.19 0.61
C ASP A 31 -13.73 -0.69 0.42
N PHE A 32 -13.09 -0.30 -0.67
CA PHE A 32 -12.98 1.08 -1.12
C PHE A 32 -13.05 1.14 -2.65
N ARG A 33 -13.45 2.27 -3.18
CA ARG A 33 -13.55 2.47 -4.62
C ARG A 33 -12.33 3.22 -5.14
N SER A 34 -11.42 2.51 -5.81
CA SER A 34 -10.29 3.12 -6.52
C SER A 34 -10.74 3.90 -7.77
N ARG A 35 -10.05 5.01 -8.06
CA ARG A 35 -10.23 5.81 -9.27
C ARG A 35 -8.86 6.14 -9.87
N PHE A 36 -8.83 6.37 -11.19
CA PHE A 36 -7.60 6.72 -11.92
C PHE A 36 -7.84 7.97 -12.77
N PRO A 37 -7.87 9.17 -12.17
CA PRO A 37 -8.04 10.43 -12.89
C PRO A 37 -6.76 10.79 -13.65
N VAL A 38 -6.65 10.41 -14.93
CA VAL A 38 -5.43 10.51 -15.75
C VAL A 38 -4.84 11.92 -15.72
N HIS A 39 -5.65 12.95 -15.92
CA HIS A 39 -5.18 14.34 -15.92
C HIS A 39 -4.54 14.80 -14.60
N GLU A 40 -5.01 14.26 -13.47
CA GLU A 40 -4.41 14.57 -12.17
C GLU A 40 -3.13 13.74 -11.93
N ILE A 41 -3.14 12.48 -12.36
CA ILE A 41 -1.99 11.58 -12.28
C ILE A 41 -0.79 12.15 -13.05
N GLU A 42 -1.02 12.70 -14.24
CA GLU A 42 0.03 13.26 -15.10
C GLU A 42 0.74 14.48 -14.49
N LYS A 43 0.04 15.27 -13.68
CA LYS A 43 0.57 16.48 -13.03
C LYS A 43 1.41 16.20 -11.79
N ARG A 44 1.33 15.00 -11.22
CA ARG A 44 1.94 14.65 -9.93
C ARG A 44 3.36 14.09 -10.08
N SER A 45 4.13 14.20 -9.01
CA SER A 45 5.47 13.61 -8.91
C SER A 45 5.48 12.13 -9.25
N HIS A 46 6.58 11.66 -9.85
CA HIS A 46 6.75 10.28 -10.29
C HIS A 46 7.09 9.36 -9.11
N ASN A 47 6.11 9.08 -8.28
CA ASN A 47 6.15 8.10 -7.20
C ASN A 47 4.79 7.38 -7.11
N MET A 48 4.62 6.48 -6.16
CA MET A 48 3.38 5.70 -6.00
C MET A 48 2.17 6.61 -5.70
N TRP A 49 2.36 7.70 -4.96
CA TRP A 49 1.29 8.60 -4.53
C TRP A 49 0.68 9.44 -5.65
N ARG A 50 1.26 9.38 -6.86
CA ARG A 50 0.58 9.94 -8.03
C ARG A 50 -0.78 9.28 -8.31
N TYR A 51 -0.96 8.04 -7.84
CA TYR A 51 -2.20 7.25 -7.95
C TYR A 51 -3.06 7.34 -6.69
N ARG A 52 -3.01 8.44 -6.01
CA ARG A 52 -3.61 8.68 -4.71
C ARG A 52 -5.07 8.19 -4.58
N GLU A 53 -5.91 8.44 -5.61
CA GLU A 53 -7.32 8.05 -5.61
C GLU A 53 -7.54 6.54 -5.78
N ALA A 54 -6.48 5.81 -6.05
CA ALA A 54 -6.46 4.35 -6.08
C ALA A 54 -5.92 3.75 -4.77
N LEU A 55 -5.54 4.59 -3.80
CA LEU A 55 -5.03 4.17 -2.49
C LEU A 55 -6.04 4.54 -1.39
N PRO A 56 -6.14 3.71 -0.32
CA PRO A 56 -7.20 3.86 0.70
C PRO A 56 -6.86 4.91 1.76
N ILE A 57 -6.39 6.09 1.35
CA ILE A 57 -6.06 7.23 2.22
C ILE A 57 -6.95 8.40 1.82
N GLU A 58 -7.66 8.98 2.77
CA GLU A 58 -8.62 10.05 2.53
C GLU A 58 -7.95 11.43 2.54
N PHE A 59 -7.03 11.68 3.48
CA PHE A 59 -6.40 12.98 3.69
C PHE A 59 -4.92 12.99 3.28
N ASP A 60 -4.53 13.93 2.40
CA ASP A 60 -3.15 14.07 1.92
C ASP A 60 -2.15 14.35 3.06
N CYS A 61 -2.59 15.04 4.11
CA CYS A 61 -1.74 15.30 5.28
C CYS A 61 -1.36 14.03 6.06
N SER A 62 -2.06 12.92 5.82
CA SER A 62 -1.76 11.62 6.41
C SER A 62 -0.71 10.83 5.65
N ILE A 63 -0.37 11.24 4.41
CA ILE A 63 0.59 10.53 3.59
C ILE A 63 1.98 10.54 4.24
N VAL A 64 2.56 9.36 4.36
CA VAL A 64 3.96 9.11 4.71
C VAL A 64 4.61 8.40 3.55
N SER A 65 5.59 9.02 2.92
CA SER A 65 6.21 8.52 1.71
C SER A 65 7.74 8.66 1.77
N MET A 66 8.43 7.66 1.26
CA MET A 66 9.86 7.67 1.00
C MET A 66 10.15 7.98 -0.49
N SER A 67 9.17 8.52 -1.22
CA SER A 67 9.18 8.69 -2.68
C SER A 67 9.23 7.36 -3.44
N GLU A 68 8.72 6.29 -2.86
CA GLU A 68 8.65 4.96 -3.43
C GLU A 68 7.77 4.92 -4.68
N GLY A 69 8.10 4.03 -5.60
CA GLY A 69 7.37 3.86 -6.87
C GLY A 69 8.15 4.33 -8.09
N CYS A 70 7.53 4.26 -9.24
CA CYS A 70 8.11 4.60 -10.55
C CYS A 70 9.50 3.96 -10.82
N THR A 71 9.73 2.77 -10.25
CA THR A 71 10.95 2.00 -10.49
C THR A 71 11.09 1.62 -11.97
N ALA A 72 12.34 1.43 -12.42
CA ALA A 72 12.63 1.12 -13.81
C ALA A 72 11.92 -0.16 -14.28
N LEU A 73 11.48 -0.14 -15.54
CA LEU A 73 11.05 -1.30 -16.28
C LEU A 73 12.15 -1.64 -17.28
N VAL A 74 12.88 -2.71 -17.04
CA VAL A 74 14.06 -3.12 -17.82
C VAL A 74 13.68 -4.28 -18.73
N GLU A 75 14.04 -4.16 -20.01
CA GLU A 75 13.89 -5.26 -20.96
C GLU A 75 15.14 -6.16 -20.93
N GLU A 76 14.91 -7.47 -20.76
CA GLU A 76 15.93 -8.50 -20.71
C GLU A 76 15.54 -9.70 -21.58
N VAL A 77 16.53 -10.45 -22.03
CA VAL A 77 16.30 -11.69 -22.78
C VAL A 77 16.58 -12.90 -21.87
N ILE A 78 15.53 -13.64 -21.55
CA ILE A 78 15.63 -14.84 -20.71
C ILE A 78 15.13 -16.04 -21.51
N GLY A 79 15.99 -17.06 -21.68
CA GLY A 79 15.64 -18.26 -22.44
C GLY A 79 15.25 -17.97 -23.90
N GLY A 80 15.84 -16.92 -24.52
CA GLY A 80 15.57 -16.52 -25.91
C GLY A 80 14.26 -15.73 -26.08
N ARG A 81 13.63 -15.30 -25.00
CA ARG A 81 12.40 -14.48 -25.03
C ARG A 81 12.64 -13.14 -24.37
N SER A 82 12.14 -12.05 -24.98
CA SER A 82 12.12 -10.74 -24.36
C SER A 82 11.10 -10.71 -23.21
N VAL A 83 11.55 -10.24 -22.04
CA VAL A 83 10.72 -10.05 -20.84
C VAL A 83 10.97 -8.67 -20.27
N PHE A 84 9.95 -8.07 -19.67
CA PHE A 84 10.08 -6.80 -18.96
C PHE A 84 10.12 -7.06 -17.45
N ILE A 85 11.21 -6.62 -16.82
CA ILE A 85 11.44 -6.77 -15.38
C ILE A 85 11.16 -5.43 -14.70
N LYS A 86 10.17 -5.41 -13.82
CA LYS A 86 9.93 -4.27 -12.91
C LYS A 86 10.92 -4.33 -11.78
N ASN A 87 11.92 -3.43 -11.81
CA ASN A 87 13.05 -3.48 -10.88
C ASN A 87 12.76 -2.78 -9.55
N ASP A 88 12.05 -3.45 -8.66
CA ASP A 88 11.68 -2.93 -7.35
C ASP A 88 12.83 -3.02 -6.30
N THR A 89 14.02 -3.50 -6.67
CA THR A 89 15.24 -3.37 -5.83
C THR A 89 15.75 -1.93 -5.75
N LEU A 90 15.24 -1.04 -6.60
CA LEU A 90 15.55 0.40 -6.60
C LEU A 90 14.74 1.20 -5.57
N PHE A 91 13.91 0.55 -4.78
CA PHE A 91 13.19 1.20 -3.69
C PHE A 91 14.14 1.66 -2.57
N PRO A 92 13.72 2.65 -1.74
CA PRO A 92 14.54 3.18 -0.65
C PRO A 92 15.12 2.13 0.29
N THR A 93 14.36 1.08 0.63
CA THR A 93 14.87 -0.06 1.44
C THR A 93 15.34 -1.26 0.61
N GLY A 94 15.39 -1.12 -0.72
CA GLY A 94 15.78 -2.20 -1.64
C GLY A 94 14.70 -3.26 -1.85
N SER A 95 13.46 -3.00 -1.46
CA SER A 95 12.39 -3.99 -1.50
C SER A 95 11.04 -3.39 -1.92
N PHE A 96 10.26 -4.18 -2.67
CA PHE A 96 8.87 -3.84 -3.02
C PHE A 96 7.95 -3.66 -1.79
N LYS A 97 8.39 -4.05 -0.60
CA LYS A 97 7.66 -3.87 0.66
C LYS A 97 7.38 -2.41 0.98
N ASP A 98 8.19 -1.50 0.48
CA ASP A 98 8.02 -0.05 0.65
C ASP A 98 6.66 0.43 0.14
N ARG A 99 6.09 -0.20 -0.90
CA ARG A 99 4.74 0.13 -1.40
C ARG A 99 3.67 -0.08 -0.33
N GLY A 100 3.71 -1.24 0.34
CA GLY A 100 2.74 -1.58 1.37
C GLY A 100 3.00 -0.83 2.67
N ALA A 101 4.26 -0.68 3.07
CA ALA A 101 4.66 0.03 4.27
C ALA A 101 4.20 1.50 4.24
N SER A 102 4.44 2.20 3.14
CA SER A 102 4.00 3.59 2.96
C SER A 102 2.48 3.75 3.13
N VAL A 103 1.67 2.88 2.51
CA VAL A 103 0.21 2.90 2.66
C VAL A 103 -0.20 2.54 4.09
N LEU A 104 0.40 1.52 4.69
CA LEU A 104 0.07 1.07 6.05
C LEU A 104 0.35 2.16 7.09
N ILE A 105 1.52 2.81 7.02
CA ILE A 105 1.87 3.88 7.95
C ILE A 105 1.01 5.12 7.71
N SER A 106 0.71 5.47 6.46
CA SER A 106 -0.22 6.56 6.15
C SER A 106 -1.62 6.28 6.73
N TYR A 107 -2.11 5.07 6.58
CA TYR A 107 -3.38 4.63 7.16
C TYR A 107 -3.36 4.68 8.70
N ALA A 108 -2.30 4.19 9.32
CA ALA A 108 -2.12 4.25 10.77
C ALA A 108 -2.12 5.70 11.27
N ARG A 109 -1.42 6.61 10.57
CA ARG A 109 -1.40 8.05 10.87
C ARG A 109 -2.78 8.68 10.75
N GLU A 110 -3.52 8.39 9.67
CA GLU A 110 -4.88 8.90 9.42
C GLU A 110 -5.84 8.53 10.54
N HIS A 111 -5.72 7.30 11.05
CA HIS A 111 -6.54 6.79 12.16
C HIS A 111 -5.93 6.99 13.54
N SER A 112 -4.95 7.90 13.68
CA SER A 112 -4.32 8.27 14.96
C SER A 112 -3.75 7.09 15.74
N VAL A 113 -3.23 6.07 15.04
CA VAL A 113 -2.48 4.95 15.65
C VAL A 113 -1.16 5.49 16.18
N LYS A 114 -0.87 5.29 17.46
CA LYS A 114 0.33 5.83 18.12
C LYS A 114 1.55 4.92 18.08
N SER A 115 1.32 3.62 17.94
CA SER A 115 2.39 2.65 17.81
C SER A 115 1.94 1.45 17.00
N VAL A 116 2.85 0.88 16.25
CA VAL A 116 2.68 -0.37 15.51
C VAL A 116 3.76 -1.34 15.96
N VAL A 117 3.49 -2.63 15.86
CA VAL A 117 4.45 -3.69 16.14
C VAL A 117 4.54 -4.55 14.90
N GLU A 118 5.75 -4.88 14.52
CA GLU A 118 6.08 -5.75 13.39
C GLU A 118 7.02 -6.85 13.86
N ASP A 119 6.73 -8.09 13.50
CA ASP A 119 7.51 -9.27 13.90
C ASP A 119 8.44 -9.80 12.78
N SER A 120 8.53 -9.06 11.67
CA SER A 120 9.39 -9.43 10.54
C SER A 120 10.86 -9.15 10.83
N SER A 121 11.70 -10.15 10.63
CA SER A 121 13.16 -10.01 10.62
C SER A 121 13.75 -9.64 9.26
N GLY A 122 12.90 -9.33 8.28
CA GLY A 122 13.29 -9.08 6.89
C GLY A 122 12.78 -7.77 6.33
N ASN A 123 12.51 -7.78 5.04
CA ASN A 123 12.19 -6.57 4.26
C ASN A 123 10.93 -5.82 4.75
N ALA A 124 9.94 -6.51 5.32
CA ALA A 124 8.77 -5.83 5.85
C ALA A 124 9.13 -4.99 7.09
N GLY A 125 9.90 -5.55 8.02
CA GLY A 125 10.41 -4.80 9.17
C GLY A 125 11.29 -3.63 8.74
N ALA A 126 12.21 -3.83 7.79
CA ALA A 126 13.06 -2.76 7.27
C ALA A 126 12.27 -1.61 6.63
N SER A 127 11.16 -1.93 5.94
CA SER A 127 10.32 -0.92 5.30
C SER A 127 9.43 -0.14 6.28
N LEU A 128 9.14 -0.73 7.46
CA LEU A 128 8.27 -0.10 8.48
C LEU A 128 9.05 0.70 9.52
N ALA A 129 10.36 0.42 9.68
CA ALA A 129 11.25 1.10 10.62
C ALA A 129 11.62 2.51 10.16
#